data_062dfb9d0d63711dfb5799078fc6b215
#
_entry.id   062dfb9d0d63711dfb5799078fc6b215
#
_cell.length_a   1.000
_cell.length_b   1.000
_cell.length_c   1.000
_cell.angle_alpha   90.00
_cell.angle_beta   90.00
_cell.angle_gamma   90.00
#
_symmetry.space_group_name_H-M   'P 1'
#
loop_
_entity.id
_entity.type
_entity.pdbx_description
1 polymer ?
#
loop_
_entity_poly.entity_id
_entity_poly.type
_entity_poly.pdbx_seq_one_letter_code
_entity_poly.pdbx_strand_id
1 'polypeptide(L)'
;MPLNQPVRRIAIVGTSYPFPDNLPDVQWKSESWFSHRACKDHTPCPVFGLYEDRNVVFLREDLTDSAKDHIAVHEFVHYLQHHSGRFDLNSCLDTDKREQEAFRVQTRFVAQVQGGFTQFTINHLPCRPEP
;
A
#
# COMPACT_ATOMS: atom_id res chain seq x y z
N MET A 1 -12.59 1.67 -10.36
CA MET A 1 -12.21 0.41 -11.00
C MET A 1 -11.78 -0.59 -9.95
N PRO A 2 -12.20 -1.86 -10.06
CA PRO A 2 -11.73 -2.88 -9.14
C PRO A 2 -10.25 -3.19 -9.38
N LEU A 3 -9.58 -3.70 -8.34
CA LEU A 3 -8.23 -4.22 -8.47
C LEU A 3 -8.23 -5.44 -9.40
N ASN A 4 -7.20 -5.60 -10.23
CA ASN A 4 -7.09 -6.75 -11.11
C ASN A 4 -6.84 -8.04 -10.32
N GLN A 5 -7.10 -9.19 -10.93
CA GLN A 5 -7.00 -10.50 -10.28
C GLN A 5 -5.60 -10.81 -9.72
N PRO A 6 -4.49 -10.59 -10.45
CA PRO A 6 -3.16 -10.84 -9.89
C PRO A 6 -2.87 -10.01 -8.65
N VAL A 7 -3.27 -8.73 -8.64
CA VAL A 7 -3.07 -7.84 -7.48
C VAL A 7 -3.82 -8.37 -6.26
N ARG A 8 -5.11 -8.68 -6.42
CA ARG A 8 -5.93 -9.20 -5.32
C ARG A 8 -5.40 -10.53 -4.80
N ARG A 9 -5.07 -11.44 -5.71
CA ARG A 9 -4.62 -12.79 -5.38
C ARG A 9 -3.34 -12.77 -4.56
N ILE A 10 -2.33 -12.01 -4.99
CA ILE A 10 -1.05 -11.95 -4.30
C ILE A 10 -1.20 -11.26 -2.95
N ALA A 11 -1.99 -10.21 -2.85
CA ALA A 11 -2.22 -9.52 -1.58
C ALA A 11 -2.89 -10.46 -0.57
N ILE A 12 -3.88 -11.24 -0.99
CA ILE A 12 -4.57 -12.18 -0.12
C ILE A 12 -3.69 -13.38 0.24
N VAL A 13 -3.06 -14.01 -0.74
CA VAL A 13 -2.21 -15.20 -0.54
C VAL A 13 -0.92 -14.84 0.21
N GLY A 14 -0.39 -13.65 -0.03
CA GLY A 14 0.84 -13.17 0.63
C GLY A 14 0.66 -12.77 2.09
N THR A 15 -0.57 -12.76 2.59
CA THR A 15 -0.90 -12.39 3.96
C THR A 15 -1.70 -13.52 4.62
N SER A 16 -1.86 -13.45 5.94
CA SER A 16 -2.67 -14.41 6.70
C SER A 16 -4.07 -13.88 7.03
N TYR A 17 -4.48 -12.81 6.36
CA TYR A 17 -5.78 -12.20 6.64
C TYR A 17 -6.91 -12.94 5.94
N PRO A 18 -8.13 -12.91 6.54
CA PRO A 18 -9.28 -13.54 5.88
C PRO A 18 -9.65 -12.81 4.59
N PHE A 19 -10.31 -13.53 3.68
CA PHE A 19 -10.81 -12.95 2.45
C PHE A 19 -11.88 -11.90 2.81
N PRO A 20 -11.77 -10.66 2.31
CA PRO A 20 -12.75 -9.61 2.64
C PRO A 20 -14.06 -9.81 1.89
N ASP A 21 -15.18 -9.47 2.54
CA ASP A 21 -16.51 -9.51 1.92
C ASP A 21 -16.64 -8.48 0.80
N ASN A 22 -16.03 -7.32 0.98
CA ASN A 22 -16.03 -6.24 0.00
C ASN A 22 -14.59 -5.89 -0.38
N LEU A 23 -14.42 -5.41 -1.61
CA LEU A 23 -13.15 -4.89 -2.09
C LEU A 23 -13.10 -3.38 -1.90
N PRO A 24 -11.91 -2.80 -1.73
CA PRO A 24 -11.79 -1.35 -1.67
C PRO A 24 -12.12 -0.71 -3.02
N ASP A 25 -12.61 0.52 -2.99
CA ASP A 25 -12.72 1.34 -4.17
C ASP A 25 -11.34 1.84 -4.57
N VAL A 26 -11.06 1.94 -5.87
CA VAL A 26 -9.78 2.44 -6.38
C VAL A 26 -10.03 3.75 -7.12
N GLN A 27 -9.34 4.80 -6.70
CA GLN A 27 -9.44 6.11 -7.33
C GLN A 27 -8.06 6.57 -7.81
N TRP A 28 -8.01 7.10 -9.01
CA TRP A 28 -6.79 7.63 -9.63
C TRP A 28 -6.74 9.14 -9.43
N LYS A 29 -5.59 9.63 -8.94
CA LYS A 29 -5.41 11.04 -8.61
C LYS A 29 -4.11 11.58 -9.20
N SER A 30 -4.10 12.89 -9.44
CA SER A 30 -2.91 13.58 -9.95
C SER A 30 -1.81 13.71 -8.89
N GLU A 31 -0.59 14.02 -9.34
CA GLU A 31 0.50 14.38 -8.43
C GLU A 31 0.11 15.56 -7.54
N SER A 32 -0.57 16.55 -8.10
CA SER A 32 -1.01 17.73 -7.34
C SER A 32 -1.92 17.34 -6.17
N TRP A 33 -2.84 16.41 -6.40
CA TRP A 33 -3.72 15.90 -5.35
C TRP A 33 -2.90 15.23 -4.23
N PHE A 34 -1.94 14.36 -4.61
CA PHE A 34 -1.06 13.69 -3.66
C PHE A 34 -0.15 14.67 -2.93
N SER A 35 0.38 15.66 -3.62
CA SER A 35 1.22 16.70 -3.02
C SER A 35 0.47 17.42 -1.91
N HIS A 36 -0.75 17.84 -2.19
CA HIS A 36 -1.60 18.51 -1.19
C HIS A 36 -1.96 17.57 -0.04
N ARG A 37 -2.27 16.32 -0.33
CA ARG A 37 -2.78 15.36 0.65
C ARG A 37 -1.68 14.79 1.55
N ALA A 38 -0.51 14.49 1.00
CA ALA A 38 0.51 13.70 1.67
C ALA A 38 1.90 14.35 1.70
N CYS A 39 2.15 15.38 0.94
CA CYS A 39 3.48 15.98 0.79
C CYS A 39 3.53 17.46 1.19
N LYS A 40 2.54 17.97 1.90
CA LYS A 40 2.46 19.37 2.36
C LYS A 40 2.71 20.37 1.21
N ASP A 41 2.12 20.11 0.06
CA ASP A 41 2.23 20.90 -1.16
C ASP A 41 3.65 20.95 -1.77
N HIS A 42 4.55 20.06 -1.35
CA HIS A 42 5.87 19.92 -1.96
C HIS A 42 5.80 19.12 -3.26
N THR A 43 6.60 19.54 -4.25
CA THR A 43 6.79 18.81 -5.51
C THR A 43 8.28 18.65 -5.77
N PRO A 44 8.73 17.50 -6.35
CA PRO A 44 7.92 16.32 -6.64
C PRO A 44 7.45 15.62 -5.37
N CYS A 45 6.27 15.00 -5.44
CA CYS A 45 5.74 14.24 -4.30
C CYS A 45 6.09 12.75 -4.48
N PRO A 46 6.86 12.14 -3.55
CA PRO A 46 7.28 10.75 -3.68
C PRO A 46 6.24 9.74 -3.20
N VAL A 47 5.03 10.18 -2.90
CA VAL A 47 3.94 9.29 -2.49
C VAL A 47 3.14 8.92 -3.73
N PHE A 48 3.02 7.62 -4.02
CA PHE A 48 2.40 7.10 -5.24
C PHE A 48 1.10 6.35 -4.98
N GLY A 49 0.81 6.02 -3.73
CA GLY A 49 -0.42 5.38 -3.32
C GLY A 49 -0.76 5.74 -1.88
N LEU A 50 -2.05 5.67 -1.55
CA LEU A 50 -2.56 5.89 -0.20
C LEU A 50 -3.76 4.97 0.04
N TYR A 51 -3.85 4.42 1.24
CA TYR A 51 -5.06 3.79 1.73
C TYR A 51 -5.67 4.67 2.84
N GLU A 52 -6.97 4.90 2.75
CA GLU A 52 -7.70 5.63 3.78
C GLU A 52 -8.81 4.77 4.39
N ASP A 53 -9.18 5.08 5.63
CA ASP A 53 -10.16 4.36 6.44
C ASP A 53 -11.55 4.26 5.83
N ARG A 54 -11.80 4.95 4.74
CA ARG A 54 -13.07 4.91 4.01
C ARG A 54 -13.13 3.79 2.98
N ASN A 55 -12.23 2.80 3.08
CA ASN A 55 -12.13 1.68 2.14
C ASN A 55 -11.80 2.14 0.71
N VAL A 56 -10.98 3.16 0.60
CA VAL A 56 -10.55 3.70 -0.69
C VAL A 56 -9.04 3.58 -0.81
N VAL A 57 -8.59 3.05 -1.94
CA VAL A 57 -7.19 3.04 -2.34
C VAL A 57 -7.01 4.13 -3.39
N PHE A 58 -6.12 5.08 -3.11
CA PHE A 58 -5.77 6.13 -4.07
C PHE A 58 -4.45 5.78 -4.74
N LEU A 59 -4.39 5.90 -6.06
CA LEU A 59 -3.19 5.63 -6.85
C LEU A 59 -2.88 6.82 -7.76
N ARG A 60 -1.58 7.06 -8.00
CA ARG A 60 -1.14 8.11 -8.92
C ARG A 60 -1.47 7.72 -10.36
N GLU A 61 -2.12 8.62 -11.08
CA GLU A 61 -2.50 8.39 -12.47
C GLU A 61 -1.33 8.48 -13.45
N ASP A 62 -0.20 9.08 -13.04
CA ASP A 62 1.01 9.25 -13.87
C ASP A 62 1.99 8.07 -13.80
N LEU A 63 1.63 6.98 -13.12
CA LEU A 63 2.47 5.80 -13.01
C LEU A 63 2.40 4.94 -14.28
N THR A 64 3.49 4.19 -14.54
CA THR A 64 3.46 3.13 -15.56
C THR A 64 2.51 2.02 -15.13
N ASP A 65 2.05 1.21 -16.08
CA ASP A 65 1.11 0.11 -15.77
C ASP A 65 1.69 -0.87 -14.75
N SER A 66 2.96 -1.24 -14.90
CA SER A 66 3.60 -2.14 -13.94
C SER A 66 3.72 -1.52 -12.54
N ALA A 67 4.04 -0.24 -12.44
CA ALA A 67 4.10 0.47 -11.17
C ALA A 67 2.71 0.57 -10.52
N LYS A 68 1.67 0.82 -11.30
CA LYS A 68 0.30 0.84 -10.79
C LYS A 68 -0.05 -0.45 -10.06
N ASP A 69 0.29 -1.59 -10.63
CA ASP A 69 -0.05 -2.89 -10.08
C ASP A 69 0.66 -3.17 -8.75
N HIS A 70 1.98 -2.98 -8.66
CA HIS A 70 2.68 -3.30 -7.41
C HIS A 70 2.39 -2.30 -6.30
N ILE A 71 2.12 -1.04 -6.62
CA ILE A 71 1.70 -0.05 -5.64
C ILE A 71 0.28 -0.37 -5.16
N ALA A 72 -0.60 -0.82 -6.05
CA ALA A 72 -1.93 -1.29 -5.67
C ALA A 72 -1.87 -2.47 -4.70
N VAL A 73 -0.94 -3.41 -4.90
CA VAL A 73 -0.71 -4.51 -3.95
C VAL A 73 -0.37 -3.97 -2.56
N HIS A 74 0.55 -3.02 -2.48
CA HIS A 74 0.96 -2.41 -1.21
C HIS A 74 -0.25 -1.81 -0.47
N GLU A 75 -1.06 -1.02 -1.16
CA GLU A 75 -2.21 -0.36 -0.56
C GLU A 75 -3.33 -1.35 -0.23
N PHE A 76 -3.50 -2.40 -1.03
CA PHE A 76 -4.47 -3.43 -0.73
C PHE A 76 -4.10 -4.24 0.52
N VAL A 77 -2.81 -4.44 0.77
CA VAL A 77 -2.36 -5.05 2.04
C VAL A 77 -2.79 -4.18 3.22
N HIS A 78 -2.67 -2.86 3.12
CA HIS A 78 -3.17 -1.95 4.17
C HIS A 78 -4.69 -2.08 4.39
N TYR A 79 -5.45 -2.27 3.31
CA TYR A 79 -6.88 -2.53 3.42
C TYR A 79 -7.15 -3.81 4.23
N LEU A 80 -6.42 -4.90 3.92
CA LEU A 80 -6.57 -6.16 4.66
C LEU A 80 -6.15 -6.01 6.12
N GLN A 81 -5.07 -5.29 6.38
CA GLN A 81 -4.61 -5.01 7.75
C GLN A 81 -5.66 -4.26 8.56
N HIS A 82 -6.25 -3.23 7.99
CA HIS A 82 -7.28 -2.43 8.64
C HIS A 82 -8.47 -3.31 9.03
N HIS A 83 -8.97 -4.12 8.09
CA HIS A 83 -10.13 -4.96 8.33
C HIS A 83 -9.85 -6.16 9.24
N SER A 84 -8.58 -6.50 9.46
CA SER A 84 -8.21 -7.58 10.37
C SER A 84 -8.41 -7.22 11.84
N GLY A 85 -8.34 -5.94 12.18
CA GLY A 85 -8.39 -5.46 13.54
C GLY A 85 -7.16 -5.82 14.39
N ARG A 86 -6.08 -6.32 13.77
CA ARG A 86 -4.90 -6.83 14.49
C ARG A 86 -3.90 -5.75 14.88
N PHE A 87 -4.02 -4.55 14.34
CA PHE A 87 -3.03 -3.49 14.52
C PHE A 87 -3.63 -2.30 15.26
N ASP A 88 -2.83 -1.70 16.14
CA ASP A 88 -3.14 -0.41 16.74
C ASP A 88 -2.71 0.69 15.78
N LEU A 89 -3.67 1.40 15.22
CA LEU A 89 -3.42 2.46 14.22
C LEU A 89 -2.68 3.66 14.80
N ASN A 90 -2.66 3.81 16.13
CA ASN A 90 -1.95 4.89 16.81
C ASN A 90 -0.55 4.46 17.27
N SER A 91 -0.19 3.19 17.12
CA SER A 91 1.11 2.66 17.51
C SER A 91 2.13 2.83 16.39
N CYS A 92 3.25 3.49 16.68
CA CYS A 92 4.35 3.60 15.72
C CYS A 92 4.95 2.24 15.38
N LEU A 93 5.09 1.34 16.36
CA LEU A 93 5.59 -0.02 16.11
C LEU A 93 4.66 -0.81 15.21
N ASP A 94 3.34 -0.71 15.42
CA ASP A 94 2.37 -1.39 14.56
C ASP A 94 2.36 -0.77 13.15
N THR A 95 2.57 0.53 13.03
CA THR A 95 2.72 1.20 11.73
C THR A 95 3.93 0.65 10.98
N ASP A 96 5.07 0.48 11.66
CA ASP A 96 6.25 -0.12 11.05
C ASP A 96 5.98 -1.55 10.58
N LYS A 97 5.32 -2.36 11.42
CA LYS A 97 4.99 -3.74 11.06
C LYS A 97 4.08 -3.81 9.85
N ARG A 98 3.08 -2.91 9.77
CA ARG A 98 2.17 -2.82 8.62
C ARG A 98 2.92 -2.47 7.35
N GLU A 99 3.82 -1.49 7.41
CA GLU A 99 4.63 -1.09 6.27
C GLU A 99 5.58 -2.20 5.83
N GLN A 100 6.25 -2.87 6.77
CA GLN A 100 7.15 -3.99 6.45
C GLN A 100 6.42 -5.10 5.73
N GLU A 101 5.23 -5.46 6.19
CA GLU A 101 4.42 -6.49 5.53
C GLU A 101 3.99 -6.06 4.14
N ALA A 102 3.53 -4.82 3.99
CA ALA A 102 3.09 -4.32 2.69
C ALA A 102 4.23 -4.29 1.67
N PHE A 103 5.42 -3.86 2.08
CA PHE A 103 6.61 -3.88 1.21
C PHE A 103 7.05 -5.31 0.88
N ARG A 104 6.97 -6.23 1.84
CA ARG A 104 7.31 -7.64 1.60
C ARG A 104 6.40 -8.24 0.55
N VAL A 105 5.10 -8.02 0.65
CA VAL A 105 4.13 -8.55 -0.31
C VAL A 105 4.30 -7.88 -1.67
N GLN A 106 4.56 -6.58 -1.69
CA GLN A 106 4.84 -5.84 -2.92
C GLN A 106 6.08 -6.38 -3.65
N THR A 107 7.16 -6.63 -2.91
CA THR A 107 8.39 -7.23 -3.46
C THR A 107 8.11 -8.60 -4.06
N ARG A 108 7.35 -9.42 -3.34
CA ARG A 108 6.96 -10.76 -3.82
C ARG A 108 6.12 -10.68 -5.10
N PHE A 109 5.22 -9.74 -5.18
CA PHE A 109 4.41 -9.53 -6.38
C PHE A 109 5.30 -9.20 -7.59
N VAL A 110 6.24 -8.27 -7.43
CA VAL A 110 7.16 -7.91 -8.52
C VAL A 110 7.95 -9.13 -8.98
N ALA A 111 8.47 -9.93 -8.04
CA ALA A 111 9.27 -11.11 -8.37
C ALA A 111 8.45 -12.20 -9.07
N GLN A 112 7.25 -12.50 -8.57
CA GLN A 112 6.45 -13.64 -9.03
C GLN A 112 5.56 -13.32 -10.23
N VAL A 113 5.06 -12.10 -10.33
CA VAL A 113 4.07 -11.73 -11.35
C VAL A 113 4.71 -10.89 -12.45
N GLN A 114 5.60 -9.97 -12.08
CA GLN A 114 6.22 -9.05 -13.03
C GLN A 114 7.62 -9.47 -13.47
N GLY A 115 8.19 -10.50 -12.83
CA GLY A 115 9.50 -11.02 -13.20
C GLY A 115 10.67 -10.10 -12.87
N GLY A 116 10.48 -9.15 -11.97
CA GLY A 116 11.49 -8.17 -11.61
C GLY A 116 12.22 -8.49 -10.31
N PHE A 117 13.36 -7.81 -10.11
CA PHE A 117 14.12 -7.85 -8.87
C PHE A 117 14.19 -6.45 -8.28
N THR A 118 13.17 -6.05 -7.56
CA THR A 118 13.18 -4.79 -6.84
C THR A 118 12.84 -5.05 -5.39
N GLN A 119 13.71 -4.62 -4.50
CA GLN A 119 13.45 -4.70 -3.07
C GLN A 119 12.96 -3.34 -2.60
N PHE A 120 11.76 -3.31 -2.05
CA PHE A 120 11.19 -2.11 -1.48
C PHE A 120 11.55 -2.03 -0.01
N THR A 121 11.98 -0.86 0.43
CA THR A 121 12.39 -0.61 1.81
C THR A 121 11.60 0.56 2.38
N ILE A 122 11.49 0.55 3.70
CA ILE A 122 10.81 1.62 4.43
C ILE A 122 11.72 2.85 4.46
N ASN A 123 11.21 3.97 3.97
CA ASN A 123 11.93 5.24 3.92
C ASN A 123 11.54 6.18 5.07
N HIS A 124 11.29 5.64 6.25
CA HIS A 124 11.02 6.46 7.42
C HIS A 124 11.86 5.99 8.60
N LEU A 125 12.04 6.88 9.56
CA LEU A 125 12.82 6.56 10.75
C LEU A 125 12.12 5.48 11.56
N PRO A 126 12.87 4.45 12.00
CA PRO A 126 12.28 3.42 12.85
C PRO A 126 11.74 4.02 14.14
N CYS A 127 10.71 3.40 14.67
CA CYS A 127 10.13 3.80 15.92
C CYS A 127 11.12 3.60 17.05
N ARG A 128 11.29 4.62 17.89
CA ARG A 128 12.09 4.49 19.09
C ARG A 128 11.27 3.83 20.19
N PRO A 129 11.86 2.96 21.01
CA PRO A 129 11.16 2.47 22.19
C PRO A 129 10.72 3.65 23.06
N GLU A 130 9.51 3.60 23.54
CA GLU A 130 9.05 4.61 24.50
C GLU A 130 9.85 4.47 25.81
N PRO A 131 10.21 5.58 26.46
CA PRO A 131 10.94 5.54 27.72
C PRO A 131 10.10 4.94 28.86
#